data_10f021549af816aca24ec6583563ac1f
#
_entry.id   10f021549af816aca24ec6583563ac1f
#
_cell.length_a   1.000
_cell.length_b   1.000
_cell.length_c   1.000
_cell.angle_alpha   90.00
_cell.angle_beta   90.00
_cell.angle_gamma   90.00
#
_symmetry.space_group_name_H-M   'P 1'
#
loop_
_entity.id
_entity.type
_entity.pdbx_description
1 polymer ?
#
loop_
_entity_poly.entity_id
_entity_poly.type
_entity_poly.pdbx_seq_one_letter_code
_entity_poly.pdbx_strand_id
1 'polypeptide(L)'
;MTRSHSSVRPELVEGLTNTSATLRQAQPERGVAAAAGVRLQLKGLSKRYGQREVLRNNQLTIEPGEFVAIVGRSGCGKSTLLRLVAGLEQASGGALLLDGEPVNGLHENTRIMFQDARLLPWKRVLDNVALGLPKERRADAEAVLGQVGLGDRLADWPAKLSGGQRQRVSLARALVHRPQLLLLDEPLGALDALTRIEMHELIEGLWKRHGFTALLVTHDVQEAVALADRVILIEDGAIALDERVPLARPRSRGDATFAAIEKRILDRVLQIPEVEKSSLDPAWPPSPAHALRWAI
;
A
#
# COMPACT_ATOMS: atom_id res chain seq x y z
N MET A 1 -46.29 -5.02 -78.73
CA MET A 1 -47.58 -4.28 -78.67
C MET A 1 -47.66 -3.67 -77.27
N THR A 2 -47.40 -2.42 -77.23
CA THR A 2 -48.22 -1.30 -76.75
C THR A 2 -48.34 -1.19 -75.21
N ARG A 3 -47.59 -0.20 -74.71
CA ARG A 3 -48.08 1.06 -74.10
C ARG A 3 -48.66 0.89 -72.71
N SER A 4 -48.54 1.76 -71.75
CA SER A 4 -48.01 3.10 -71.65
C SER A 4 -48.31 3.62 -70.22
N HIS A 5 -47.46 4.52 -69.70
CA HIS A 5 -47.77 5.69 -68.83
C HIS A 5 -48.63 5.47 -67.56
N SER A 6 -48.38 6.06 -66.45
CA SER A 6 -48.14 7.46 -66.11
C SER A 6 -47.93 7.51 -64.59
N SER A 7 -46.86 8.12 -64.13
CA SER A 7 -46.77 9.41 -63.42
C SER A 7 -47.85 9.66 -62.32
N VAL A 8 -47.40 9.85 -61.09
CA VAL A 8 -47.57 11.11 -60.31
C VAL A 8 -47.04 10.93 -58.88
N ARG A 9 -46.16 11.77 -58.46
CA ARG A 9 -45.86 12.17 -57.04
C ARG A 9 -47.00 13.15 -56.64
N PRO A 10 -47.08 13.67 -55.37
CA PRO A 10 -46.25 13.59 -54.16
C PRO A 10 -47.05 13.30 -52.86
N GLU A 11 -46.50 13.19 -51.72
CA GLU A 11 -46.48 14.15 -50.62
C GLU A 11 -46.04 13.54 -49.30
N LEU A 12 -45.29 14.34 -48.61
CA LEU A 12 -44.84 14.28 -47.25
C LEU A 12 -45.93 13.99 -46.23
N VAL A 13 -45.63 13.19 -45.17
CA VAL A 13 -45.91 13.57 -43.77
C VAL A 13 -45.00 12.81 -42.82
N GLU A 14 -44.47 13.54 -41.90
CA GLU A 14 -43.65 13.22 -40.76
C GLU A 14 -44.15 12.10 -39.88
N GLY A 15 -43.21 11.33 -39.34
CA GLY A 15 -43.45 10.35 -38.27
C GLY A 15 -42.15 9.95 -37.59
N LEU A 16 -41.55 10.91 -36.87
CA LEU A 16 -40.49 10.65 -35.93
C LEU A 16 -40.99 9.75 -34.81
N THR A 17 -40.74 8.48 -34.88
CA THR A 17 -40.86 7.59 -33.73
C THR A 17 -39.47 7.40 -33.09
N ASN A 18 -39.34 8.06 -32.00
CA ASN A 18 -38.25 8.06 -31.05
C ASN A 18 -38.03 6.65 -30.50
N THR A 19 -37.12 5.89 -31.08
CA THR A 19 -36.70 4.62 -30.51
C THR A 19 -35.64 4.93 -29.46
N SER A 20 -36.10 5.25 -28.25
CA SER A 20 -35.29 5.31 -27.06
C SER A 20 -34.73 3.90 -26.82
N ALA A 21 -33.51 3.65 -27.30
CA ALA A 21 -32.70 2.55 -26.86
C ALA A 21 -32.39 2.73 -25.37
N THR A 22 -33.19 2.12 -24.54
CA THR A 22 -32.94 1.99 -23.11
C THR A 22 -31.61 1.26 -22.95
N LEU A 23 -30.53 2.05 -22.74
CA LEU A 23 -29.30 1.54 -22.20
C LEU A 23 -29.65 0.84 -20.88
N ARG A 24 -29.74 -0.47 -20.90
CA ARG A 24 -29.72 -1.27 -19.69
C ARG A 24 -28.40 -0.91 -18.98
N GLN A 25 -28.53 -0.05 -17.99
CA GLN A 25 -27.49 0.11 -16.99
C GLN A 25 -27.22 -1.29 -16.44
N ALA A 26 -26.05 -1.84 -16.77
CA ALA A 26 -25.54 -3.01 -16.10
C ALA A 26 -25.57 -2.69 -14.61
N GLN A 27 -26.45 -3.34 -13.87
CA GLN A 27 -26.41 -3.30 -12.42
C GLN A 27 -25.02 -3.80 -12.03
N PRO A 28 -24.28 -3.07 -11.16
CA PRO A 28 -23.04 -3.60 -10.65
C PRO A 28 -23.39 -4.94 -9.99
N GLU A 29 -22.74 -5.98 -10.45
CA GLU A 29 -22.75 -7.29 -9.79
C GLU A 29 -22.62 -7.03 -8.30
N ARG A 30 -23.40 -7.75 -7.49
CA ARG A 30 -23.40 -7.61 -6.02
C ARG A 30 -21.99 -7.84 -5.53
N GLY A 31 -21.19 -6.77 -5.59
CA GLY A 31 -19.84 -6.73 -5.12
C GLY A 31 -19.88 -7.06 -3.63
N VAL A 32 -19.09 -8.02 -3.26
CA VAL A 32 -18.69 -8.30 -1.87
C VAL A 32 -18.49 -6.95 -1.20
N ALA A 33 -19.31 -6.61 -0.19
CA ALA A 33 -19.19 -5.36 0.52
C ALA A 33 -17.73 -5.20 0.96
N ALA A 34 -17.05 -4.17 0.43
CA ALA A 34 -15.71 -3.85 0.83
C ALA A 34 -15.74 -3.63 2.34
N ALA A 35 -14.80 -4.24 3.06
CA ALA A 35 -14.65 -3.97 4.48
C ALA A 35 -14.30 -2.48 4.59
N ALA A 36 -15.18 -1.66 5.15
CA ALA A 36 -14.86 -0.28 5.41
C ALA A 36 -13.58 -0.25 6.28
N GLY A 37 -12.64 0.67 5.97
CA GLY A 37 -11.46 0.84 6.79
C GLY A 37 -11.83 1.19 8.24
N VAL A 38 -10.89 1.04 9.16
CA VAL A 38 -11.05 1.35 10.58
C VAL A 38 -10.21 2.56 10.96
N ARG A 39 -10.70 3.39 11.89
CA ARG A 39 -9.92 4.47 12.49
C ARG A 39 -8.96 3.92 13.54
N LEU A 40 -7.67 4.22 13.39
CA LEU A 40 -6.65 3.89 14.38
C LEU A 40 -6.23 5.15 15.16
N GLN A 41 -6.21 5.09 16.49
CA GLN A 41 -5.78 6.20 17.32
C GLN A 41 -4.73 5.75 18.34
N LEU A 42 -3.64 6.48 18.42
CA LEU A 42 -2.63 6.42 19.46
C LEU A 42 -2.80 7.64 20.37
N LYS A 43 -3.02 7.43 21.67
CA LYS A 43 -3.19 8.49 22.66
C LYS A 43 -2.10 8.37 23.71
N GLY A 44 -0.99 9.11 23.52
CA GLY A 44 0.15 9.08 24.42
C GLY A 44 0.83 7.71 24.52
N LEU A 45 0.82 6.94 23.41
CA LEU A 45 1.26 5.56 23.39
C LEU A 45 2.76 5.45 23.71
N SER A 46 3.09 4.65 24.72
CA SER A 46 4.47 4.40 25.15
C SER A 46 4.73 2.92 25.33
N LYS A 47 5.98 2.49 25.05
CA LYS A 47 6.43 1.10 25.26
C LYS A 47 7.81 1.06 25.86
N ARG A 48 7.95 0.25 26.91
CA ARG A 48 9.21 -0.03 27.60
C ARG A 48 9.50 -1.53 27.63
N TYR A 49 10.76 -1.88 27.51
CA TYR A 49 11.29 -3.23 27.77
C TYR A 49 12.36 -3.09 28.86
N GLY A 50 12.00 -3.46 30.10
CA GLY A 50 12.83 -3.19 31.26
C GLY A 50 13.08 -1.68 31.40
N GLN A 51 14.35 -1.26 31.40
CA GLN A 51 14.76 0.14 31.50
C GLN A 51 14.74 0.88 30.15
N ARG A 52 14.66 0.16 29.02
CA ARG A 52 14.72 0.77 27.69
C ARG A 52 13.32 1.21 27.26
N GLU A 53 13.15 2.52 27.08
CA GLU A 53 11.96 3.08 26.47
C GLU A 53 12.13 3.09 24.95
N VAL A 54 11.23 2.38 24.23
CA VAL A 54 11.30 2.18 22.78
C VAL A 54 10.29 3.08 22.06
N LEU A 55 9.15 3.35 22.69
CA LEU A 55 8.17 4.32 22.19
C LEU A 55 7.81 5.30 23.31
N ARG A 56 7.72 6.61 22.95
CA ARG A 56 7.59 7.71 23.89
C ARG A 56 6.41 8.59 23.54
N ASN A 57 5.33 8.52 24.31
CA ASN A 57 4.19 9.44 24.24
C ASN A 57 3.70 9.75 22.81
N ASN A 58 3.54 8.72 21.98
CA ASN A 58 3.15 8.90 20.59
C ASN A 58 1.66 9.22 20.48
N GLN A 59 1.35 10.25 19.68
CA GLN A 59 0.00 10.63 19.32
C GLN A 59 -0.18 10.58 17.82
N LEU A 60 -1.18 9.85 17.34
CA LEU A 60 -1.46 9.68 15.92
C LEU A 60 -2.92 9.30 15.73
N THR A 61 -3.56 9.86 14.72
CA THR A 61 -4.85 9.39 14.23
C THR A 61 -4.71 9.05 12.75
N ILE A 62 -5.13 7.84 12.38
CA ILE A 62 -5.22 7.38 10.99
C ILE A 62 -6.69 7.18 10.70
N GLU A 63 -7.18 7.82 9.62
CA GLU A 63 -8.59 7.77 9.26
C GLU A 63 -8.95 6.48 8.50
N PRO A 64 -10.23 6.07 8.53
CA PRO A 64 -10.68 4.88 7.80
C PRO A 64 -10.31 4.95 6.31
N GLY A 65 -9.68 3.89 5.79
CA GLY A 65 -9.24 3.80 4.40
C GLY A 65 -7.96 4.57 4.06
N GLU A 66 -7.35 5.27 5.01
CA GLU A 66 -6.07 5.96 4.80
C GLU A 66 -4.92 4.95 4.66
N PHE A 67 -4.00 5.20 3.74
CA PHE A 67 -2.75 4.45 3.61
C PHE A 67 -1.61 5.25 4.24
N VAL A 68 -1.11 4.81 5.38
CA VAL A 68 -0.04 5.49 6.12
C VAL A 68 1.24 4.66 6.10
N ALA A 69 2.38 5.30 5.80
CA ALA A 69 3.69 4.67 5.93
C ALA A 69 4.43 5.22 7.16
N ILE A 70 5.12 4.32 7.86
CA ILE A 70 6.02 4.65 8.96
C ILE A 70 7.45 4.38 8.52
N VAL A 71 8.26 5.42 8.51
CA VAL A 71 9.69 5.36 8.19
C VAL A 71 10.55 5.72 9.40
N GLY A 72 11.84 5.45 9.31
CA GLY A 72 12.82 5.79 10.35
C GLY A 72 13.98 4.80 10.39
N ARG A 73 15.02 5.12 11.12
CA ARG A 73 16.23 4.29 11.25
C ARG A 73 15.93 2.94 11.90
N SER A 74 16.80 1.96 11.70
CA SER A 74 16.71 0.66 12.38
C SER A 74 16.73 0.85 13.90
N GLY A 75 15.81 0.14 14.59
CA GLY A 75 15.72 0.18 16.06
C GLY A 75 14.99 1.39 16.65
N CYS A 76 14.42 2.31 15.86
CA CYS A 76 13.67 3.47 16.37
C CYS A 76 12.25 3.16 16.89
N GLY A 77 11.78 1.89 16.80
CA GLY A 77 10.48 1.49 17.36
C GLY A 77 9.38 1.13 16.36
N LYS A 78 9.61 1.20 15.04
CA LYS A 78 8.59 0.93 13.99
C LYS A 78 7.90 -0.42 14.14
N SER A 79 8.67 -1.51 14.18
CA SER A 79 8.10 -2.86 14.31
C SER A 79 7.48 -3.08 15.70
N THR A 80 7.95 -2.38 16.74
CA THR A 80 7.31 -2.38 18.05
C THR A 80 5.93 -1.75 17.97
N LEU A 81 5.83 -0.57 17.31
CA LEU A 81 4.53 0.08 17.10
C LEU A 81 3.58 -0.82 16.32
N LEU A 82 4.06 -1.45 15.25
CA LEU A 82 3.24 -2.35 14.44
C LEU A 82 2.74 -3.56 15.26
N ARG A 83 3.57 -4.13 16.15
CA ARG A 83 3.15 -5.24 17.03
C ARG A 83 2.11 -4.80 18.07
N LEU A 84 2.22 -3.59 18.59
CA LEU A 84 1.20 -3.02 19.48
C LEU A 84 -0.12 -2.86 18.74
N VAL A 85 -0.10 -2.30 17.52
CA VAL A 85 -1.30 -2.13 16.67
C VAL A 85 -1.91 -3.49 16.29
N ALA A 86 -1.08 -4.51 16.07
CA ALA A 86 -1.53 -5.87 15.81
C ALA A 86 -2.12 -6.57 17.05
N GLY A 87 -2.01 -5.97 18.24
CA GLY A 87 -2.39 -6.60 19.50
C GLY A 87 -1.50 -7.78 19.92
N LEU A 88 -0.31 -7.89 19.33
CA LEU A 88 0.69 -8.91 19.66
C LEU A 88 1.48 -8.55 20.92
N GLU A 89 1.49 -7.29 21.28
CA GLU A 89 2.12 -6.76 22.49
C GLU A 89 1.19 -5.74 23.15
N GLN A 90 1.40 -5.51 24.45
CA GLN A 90 0.68 -4.49 25.20
C GLN A 90 1.51 -3.22 25.37
N ALA A 91 0.87 -2.05 25.33
CA ALA A 91 1.49 -0.79 25.64
C ALA A 91 1.91 -0.74 27.12
N SER A 92 2.97 0.01 27.42
CA SER A 92 3.39 0.29 28.79
C SER A 92 2.71 1.53 29.37
N GLY A 93 2.15 2.39 28.50
CA GLY A 93 1.43 3.60 28.86
C GLY A 93 0.66 4.17 27.67
N GLY A 94 -0.30 5.03 27.96
CA GLY A 94 -1.22 5.55 26.95
C GLY A 94 -2.28 4.55 26.50
N ALA A 95 -2.91 4.82 25.37
CA ALA A 95 -3.97 3.96 24.82
C ALA A 95 -3.80 3.82 23.29
N LEU A 96 -4.20 2.66 22.78
CA LEU A 96 -4.36 2.36 21.36
C LEU A 96 -5.83 1.98 21.14
N LEU A 97 -6.49 2.65 20.21
CA LEU A 97 -7.91 2.46 19.94
C LEU A 97 -8.13 2.13 18.46
N LEU A 98 -9.06 1.22 18.17
CA LEU A 98 -9.63 0.96 16.85
C LEU A 98 -11.12 1.33 16.90
N ASP A 99 -11.56 2.27 16.05
CA ASP A 99 -12.92 2.85 16.05
C ASP A 99 -13.41 3.30 17.46
N GLY A 100 -12.47 3.78 18.31
CA GLY A 100 -12.72 4.22 19.65
C GLY A 100 -12.65 3.12 20.72
N GLU A 101 -12.56 1.86 20.34
CA GLU A 101 -12.45 0.71 21.25
C GLU A 101 -10.99 0.37 21.56
N PRO A 102 -10.62 0.13 22.83
CA PRO A 102 -9.25 -0.22 23.21
C PRO A 102 -8.78 -1.56 22.61
N VAL A 103 -7.57 -1.58 22.08
CA VAL A 103 -6.92 -2.81 21.60
C VAL A 103 -6.26 -3.53 22.77
N ASN A 104 -6.90 -4.61 23.24
CA ASN A 104 -6.46 -5.42 24.37
C ASN A 104 -5.89 -6.80 23.97
N GLY A 105 -5.59 -7.00 22.68
CA GLY A 105 -5.11 -8.27 22.13
C GLY A 105 -5.33 -8.35 20.63
N LEU A 106 -5.28 -9.55 20.08
CA LEU A 106 -5.53 -9.78 18.66
C LEU A 106 -6.94 -9.34 18.27
N HIS A 107 -7.04 -8.53 17.22
CA HIS A 107 -8.32 -8.06 16.70
C HIS A 107 -8.69 -8.82 15.42
N GLU A 108 -9.95 -9.31 15.34
CA GLU A 108 -10.40 -10.17 14.23
C GLU A 108 -10.30 -9.51 12.85
N ASN A 109 -10.44 -8.19 12.78
CA ASN A 109 -10.42 -7.42 11.54
C ASN A 109 -9.03 -6.83 11.22
N THR A 110 -8.00 -7.16 12.01
CA THR A 110 -6.62 -6.74 11.78
C THR A 110 -5.81 -7.92 11.25
N ARG A 111 -5.06 -7.71 10.18
CA ARG A 111 -4.12 -8.70 9.64
C ARG A 111 -2.75 -8.08 9.46
N ILE A 112 -1.73 -8.92 9.62
CA ILE A 112 -0.33 -8.52 9.46
C ILE A 112 0.34 -9.37 8.38
N MET A 113 1.07 -8.69 7.50
CA MET A 113 2.00 -9.29 6.56
C MET A 113 3.42 -8.96 7.03
N PHE A 114 4.20 -9.99 7.29
CA PHE A 114 5.58 -9.87 7.76
C PHE A 114 6.56 -9.78 6.59
N GLN A 115 7.76 -9.32 6.87
CA GLN A 115 8.88 -9.27 5.93
C GLN A 115 9.18 -10.64 5.30
N ASP A 116 9.20 -11.70 6.11
CA ASP A 116 9.17 -13.06 5.61
C ASP A 116 7.72 -13.52 5.41
N ALA A 117 7.43 -14.13 4.29
CA ALA A 117 6.09 -14.60 3.93
C ALA A 117 5.49 -15.62 4.91
N ARG A 118 6.33 -16.29 5.72
CA ARG A 118 5.93 -17.26 6.76
C ARG A 118 4.90 -18.27 6.26
N LEU A 119 5.09 -18.78 5.05
CA LEU A 119 4.23 -19.83 4.52
C LEU A 119 4.55 -21.16 5.21
N LEU A 120 3.50 -21.95 5.44
CA LEU A 120 3.64 -23.29 5.97
C LEU A 120 4.19 -24.20 4.86
N PRO A 121 5.44 -24.69 4.94
CA PRO A 121 6.07 -25.42 3.84
C PRO A 121 5.40 -26.77 3.55
N TRP A 122 4.69 -27.34 4.53
CA TRP A 122 3.92 -28.59 4.41
C TRP A 122 2.46 -28.39 3.95
N LYS A 123 2.07 -27.15 3.57
CA LYS A 123 0.76 -26.85 2.98
C LYS A 123 0.92 -26.29 1.57
N ARG A 124 -0.01 -26.66 0.69
CA ARG A 124 -0.07 -26.09 -0.65
C ARG A 124 -0.44 -24.59 -0.59
N VAL A 125 -0.25 -23.88 -1.69
CA VAL A 125 -0.54 -22.44 -1.81
C VAL A 125 -1.98 -22.14 -1.38
N LEU A 126 -2.97 -22.85 -1.95
CA LEU A 126 -4.37 -22.67 -1.57
C LEU A 126 -4.61 -22.92 -0.08
N ASP A 127 -4.00 -23.95 0.48
CA ASP A 127 -4.17 -24.28 1.90
C ASP A 127 -3.47 -23.30 2.84
N ASN A 128 -2.41 -22.63 2.38
CA ASN A 128 -1.79 -21.51 3.10
C ASN A 128 -2.73 -20.30 3.16
N VAL A 129 -3.40 -19.98 2.07
CA VAL A 129 -4.33 -18.84 2.00
C VAL A 129 -5.62 -19.16 2.77
N ALA A 130 -6.13 -20.38 2.64
CA ALA A 130 -7.36 -20.82 3.33
C ALA A 130 -7.18 -21.08 4.85
N LEU A 131 -6.00 -20.81 5.40
CA LEU A 131 -5.73 -21.05 6.82
C LEU A 131 -6.67 -20.24 7.72
N GLY A 132 -7.41 -20.95 8.58
CA GLY A 132 -8.40 -20.34 9.50
C GLY A 132 -9.74 -20.00 8.84
N LEU A 133 -9.94 -20.29 7.54
CA LEU A 133 -11.25 -20.13 6.91
C LEU A 133 -12.15 -21.35 7.17
N PRO A 134 -13.46 -21.13 7.31
CA PRO A 134 -14.46 -22.20 7.20
C PRO A 134 -14.37 -22.89 5.82
N LYS A 135 -14.70 -24.18 5.76
CA LYS A 135 -14.63 -24.96 4.50
C LYS A 135 -15.47 -24.36 3.38
N GLU A 136 -16.60 -23.77 3.72
CA GLU A 136 -17.56 -23.14 2.83
C GLU A 136 -16.98 -21.90 2.12
N ARG A 137 -15.98 -21.27 2.73
CA ARG A 137 -15.29 -20.08 2.22
C ARG A 137 -13.99 -20.40 1.45
N ARG A 138 -13.73 -21.67 1.17
CA ARG A 138 -12.49 -22.06 0.44
C ARG A 138 -12.42 -21.41 -0.96
N ALA A 139 -13.55 -21.21 -1.62
CA ALA A 139 -13.64 -20.49 -2.89
C ALA A 139 -13.14 -19.02 -2.79
N ASP A 140 -13.31 -18.38 -1.63
CA ASP A 140 -12.76 -17.04 -1.40
C ASP A 140 -11.23 -17.04 -1.52
N ALA A 141 -10.56 -18.10 -1.04
CA ALA A 141 -9.10 -18.23 -1.15
C ALA A 141 -8.64 -18.38 -2.60
N GLU A 142 -9.38 -19.12 -3.42
CA GLU A 142 -9.09 -19.24 -4.87
C GLU A 142 -9.28 -17.89 -5.57
N ALA A 143 -10.37 -17.18 -5.27
CA ALA A 143 -10.66 -15.87 -5.83
C ALA A 143 -9.55 -14.84 -5.47
N VAL A 144 -9.11 -14.79 -4.21
CA VAL A 144 -8.05 -13.89 -3.78
C VAL A 144 -6.70 -14.26 -4.40
N LEU A 145 -6.39 -15.57 -4.56
CA LEU A 145 -5.20 -16.01 -5.29
C LEU A 145 -5.23 -15.54 -6.75
N GLY A 146 -6.39 -15.56 -7.38
CA GLY A 146 -6.58 -14.94 -8.70
C GLY A 146 -6.28 -13.44 -8.71
N GLN A 147 -6.73 -12.70 -7.68
CA GLN A 147 -6.47 -11.25 -7.56
C GLN A 147 -4.99 -10.89 -7.42
N VAL A 148 -4.19 -11.77 -6.81
CA VAL A 148 -2.73 -11.58 -6.69
C VAL A 148 -1.94 -12.22 -7.84
N GLY A 149 -2.62 -12.70 -8.90
CA GLY A 149 -2.00 -13.28 -10.09
C GLY A 149 -1.42 -14.68 -9.89
N LEU A 150 -1.99 -15.49 -8.99
CA LEU A 150 -1.54 -16.85 -8.66
C LEU A 150 -2.66 -17.90 -8.78
N GLY A 151 -3.66 -17.63 -9.60
CA GLY A 151 -4.78 -18.56 -9.82
C GLY A 151 -4.40 -19.89 -10.47
N ASP A 152 -3.25 -19.93 -11.17
CA ASP A 152 -2.69 -21.14 -11.79
C ASP A 152 -1.77 -21.93 -10.83
N ARG A 153 -1.51 -21.42 -9.61
CA ARG A 153 -0.54 -21.97 -8.65
C ARG A 153 -1.15 -22.59 -7.40
N LEU A 154 -2.46 -22.82 -7.38
CA LEU A 154 -3.22 -23.28 -6.20
C LEU A 154 -2.66 -24.55 -5.58
N ALA A 155 -2.24 -25.49 -6.42
CA ALA A 155 -1.73 -26.81 -6.02
C ALA A 155 -0.20 -26.83 -5.79
N ASP A 156 0.51 -25.74 -6.02
CA ASP A 156 1.96 -25.68 -5.83
C ASP A 156 2.35 -25.67 -4.35
N TRP A 157 3.60 -26.03 -4.09
CA TRP A 157 4.23 -25.96 -2.76
C TRP A 157 5.01 -24.66 -2.65
N PRO A 158 5.10 -24.05 -1.44
CA PRO A 158 5.88 -22.82 -1.23
C PRO A 158 7.32 -22.87 -1.73
N ALA A 159 7.95 -24.05 -1.70
CA ALA A 159 9.32 -24.26 -2.17
C ALA A 159 9.49 -24.06 -3.68
N LYS A 160 8.40 -24.18 -4.47
CA LYS A 160 8.42 -23.96 -5.92
C LYS A 160 8.22 -22.50 -6.33
N LEU A 161 7.90 -21.63 -5.38
CA LEU A 161 7.59 -20.23 -5.63
C LEU A 161 8.84 -19.35 -5.55
N SER A 162 8.90 -18.31 -6.39
CA SER A 162 9.86 -17.22 -6.25
C SER A 162 9.60 -16.41 -4.95
N GLY A 163 10.55 -15.56 -4.56
CA GLY A 163 10.38 -14.64 -3.42
C GLY A 163 9.13 -13.77 -3.55
N GLY A 164 8.94 -13.14 -4.70
CA GLY A 164 7.76 -12.31 -4.99
C GLY A 164 6.45 -13.11 -4.98
N GLN A 165 6.44 -14.32 -5.54
CA GLN A 165 5.26 -15.19 -5.49
C GLN A 165 4.92 -15.59 -4.05
N ARG A 166 5.91 -15.89 -3.20
CA ARG A 166 5.66 -16.16 -1.77
C ARG A 166 5.05 -14.94 -1.07
N GLN A 167 5.53 -13.73 -1.36
CA GLN A 167 4.95 -12.50 -0.81
C GLN A 167 3.51 -12.27 -1.30
N ARG A 168 3.20 -12.55 -2.57
CA ARG A 168 1.82 -12.49 -3.10
C ARG A 168 0.90 -13.49 -2.40
N VAL A 169 1.37 -14.71 -2.08
CA VAL A 169 0.61 -15.68 -1.27
C VAL A 169 0.38 -15.17 0.15
N SER A 170 1.38 -14.56 0.78
CA SER A 170 1.25 -13.95 2.11
C SER A 170 0.22 -12.81 2.13
N LEU A 171 0.23 -11.96 1.10
CA LEU A 171 -0.76 -10.90 0.91
C LEU A 171 -2.16 -11.48 0.73
N ALA A 172 -2.32 -12.50 -0.13
CA ALA A 172 -3.60 -13.20 -0.32
C ALA A 172 -4.13 -13.79 0.99
N ARG A 173 -3.25 -14.42 1.80
CA ARG A 173 -3.61 -14.97 3.12
C ARG A 173 -4.09 -13.91 4.11
N ALA A 174 -3.55 -12.70 4.04
CA ALA A 174 -4.02 -11.58 4.85
C ALA A 174 -5.39 -11.08 4.36
N LEU A 175 -5.57 -10.93 3.04
CA LEU A 175 -6.77 -10.33 2.43
C LEU A 175 -7.99 -11.25 2.43
N VAL A 176 -7.82 -12.58 2.41
CA VAL A 176 -8.94 -13.53 2.36
C VAL A 176 -9.90 -13.42 3.56
N HIS A 177 -9.40 -12.90 4.67
CA HIS A 177 -10.18 -12.59 5.88
C HIS A 177 -10.89 -11.24 5.83
N ARG A 178 -10.76 -10.48 4.73
CA ARG A 178 -11.37 -9.16 4.53
C ARG A 178 -11.05 -8.18 5.67
N PRO A 179 -9.78 -7.91 5.94
CA PRO A 179 -9.40 -7.06 7.07
C PRO A 179 -9.89 -5.63 6.88
N GLN A 180 -10.23 -4.95 7.99
CA GLN A 180 -10.43 -3.50 8.04
C GLN A 180 -9.10 -2.75 8.21
N LEU A 181 -8.10 -3.40 8.84
CA LEU A 181 -6.75 -2.88 9.02
C LEU A 181 -5.72 -3.89 8.51
N LEU A 182 -4.92 -3.48 7.54
CA LEU A 182 -3.80 -4.26 7.03
C LEU A 182 -2.48 -3.64 7.47
N LEU A 183 -1.69 -4.43 8.19
CA LEU A 183 -0.37 -4.07 8.67
C LEU A 183 0.68 -4.74 7.79
N LEU A 184 1.64 -3.97 7.31
CA LEU A 184 2.68 -4.39 6.39
C LEU A 184 4.05 -4.10 7.03
N ASP A 185 4.78 -5.14 7.47
CA ASP A 185 6.09 -5.04 8.11
C ASP A 185 7.19 -5.33 7.10
N GLU A 186 7.77 -4.29 6.50
CA GLU A 186 8.82 -4.36 5.47
C GLU A 186 8.52 -5.39 4.35
N PRO A 187 7.31 -5.37 3.76
CA PRO A 187 6.82 -6.48 2.94
C PRO A 187 7.63 -6.71 1.65
N LEU A 188 8.41 -5.73 1.22
CA LEU A 188 9.11 -5.74 -0.07
C LEU A 188 10.64 -5.70 0.05
N GLY A 189 11.17 -5.70 1.27
CA GLY A 189 12.60 -5.53 1.53
C GLY A 189 13.50 -6.62 0.91
N ALA A 190 12.98 -7.82 0.70
CA ALA A 190 13.72 -8.95 0.14
C ALA A 190 13.51 -9.13 -1.39
N LEU A 191 12.80 -8.21 -2.06
CA LEU A 191 12.48 -8.32 -3.49
C LEU A 191 13.45 -7.53 -4.37
N ASP A 192 13.69 -8.04 -5.57
CA ASP A 192 14.37 -7.29 -6.63
C ASP A 192 13.54 -6.08 -7.10
N ALA A 193 14.18 -5.15 -7.81
CA ALA A 193 13.57 -3.87 -8.18
C ALA A 193 12.30 -3.99 -9.03
N LEU A 194 12.28 -4.91 -10.00
CA LEU A 194 11.12 -5.09 -10.89
C LEU A 194 9.95 -5.72 -10.14
N THR A 195 10.19 -6.80 -9.42
CA THR A 195 9.18 -7.46 -8.59
C THR A 195 8.61 -6.50 -7.53
N ARG A 196 9.45 -5.58 -7.00
CA ARG A 196 9.00 -4.55 -6.05
C ARG A 196 8.02 -3.57 -6.70
N ILE A 197 8.28 -3.13 -7.94
CA ILE A 197 7.35 -2.24 -8.67
C ILE A 197 6.00 -2.94 -8.89
N GLU A 198 6.02 -4.18 -9.37
CA GLU A 198 4.78 -4.96 -9.54
C GLU A 198 3.99 -5.13 -8.24
N MET A 199 4.70 -5.34 -7.12
CA MET A 199 4.05 -5.47 -5.81
C MET A 199 3.47 -4.14 -5.32
N HIS A 200 4.09 -2.98 -5.61
CA HIS A 200 3.50 -1.67 -5.33
C HIS A 200 2.17 -1.49 -6.04
N GLU A 201 2.13 -1.76 -7.36
CA GLU A 201 0.91 -1.66 -8.15
C GLU A 201 -0.18 -2.62 -7.65
N LEU A 202 0.21 -3.85 -7.31
CA LEU A 202 -0.70 -4.85 -6.75
C LEU A 202 -1.30 -4.40 -5.42
N ILE A 203 -0.46 -3.96 -4.46
CA ILE A 203 -0.91 -3.50 -3.13
C ILE A 203 -1.82 -2.28 -3.28
N GLU A 204 -1.44 -1.30 -4.09
CA GLU A 204 -2.26 -0.10 -4.35
C GLU A 204 -3.60 -0.45 -4.98
N GLY A 205 -3.61 -1.34 -5.98
CA GLY A 205 -4.84 -1.81 -6.64
C GLY A 205 -5.79 -2.54 -5.69
N LEU A 206 -5.24 -3.40 -4.81
CA LEU A 206 -6.02 -4.12 -3.81
C LEU A 206 -6.54 -3.19 -2.72
N TRP A 207 -5.72 -2.24 -2.24
CA TRP A 207 -6.15 -1.23 -1.29
C TRP A 207 -7.31 -0.37 -1.83
N LYS A 208 -7.19 0.14 -3.06
CA LYS A 208 -8.28 0.90 -3.72
C LYS A 208 -9.57 0.08 -3.86
N ARG A 209 -9.44 -1.21 -4.17
CA ARG A 209 -10.58 -2.11 -4.37
C ARG A 209 -11.28 -2.48 -3.07
N HIS A 210 -10.53 -2.72 -2.01
CA HIS A 210 -11.06 -3.25 -0.75
C HIS A 210 -11.34 -2.16 0.30
N GLY A 211 -10.73 -0.98 0.21
CA GLY A 211 -10.99 0.16 1.09
C GLY A 211 -10.52 0.01 2.53
N PHE A 212 -9.63 -0.96 2.83
CA PHE A 212 -9.08 -1.13 4.17
C PHE A 212 -8.12 0.00 4.55
N THR A 213 -7.98 0.28 5.84
CA THR A 213 -6.90 1.13 6.36
C THR A 213 -5.58 0.37 6.29
N ALA A 214 -4.52 1.00 5.79
CA ALA A 214 -3.21 0.37 5.64
C ALA A 214 -2.14 1.08 6.47
N LEU A 215 -1.32 0.30 7.18
CA LEU A 215 -0.15 0.78 7.90
C LEU A 215 1.09 0.03 7.41
N LEU A 216 1.94 0.72 6.67
CA LEU A 216 3.18 0.20 6.11
C LEU A 216 4.37 0.62 6.98
N VAL A 217 5.15 -0.32 7.44
CA VAL A 217 6.48 -0.06 8.02
C VAL A 217 7.52 -0.37 6.96
N THR A 218 8.38 0.59 6.67
CA THR A 218 9.48 0.43 5.72
C THR A 218 10.67 1.30 6.10
N HIS A 219 11.85 0.94 5.64
CA HIS A 219 13.06 1.77 5.68
C HIS A 219 13.29 2.49 4.33
N ASP A 220 12.50 2.18 3.31
CA ASP A 220 12.59 2.76 1.98
C ASP A 220 11.61 3.94 1.86
N VAL A 221 12.17 5.17 1.83
CA VAL A 221 11.37 6.40 1.72
C VAL A 221 10.67 6.48 0.36
N GLN A 222 11.28 5.97 -0.69
CA GLN A 222 10.66 5.93 -2.03
C GLN A 222 9.40 5.04 -2.04
N GLU A 223 9.46 3.88 -1.36
CA GLU A 223 8.30 3.01 -1.16
C GLU A 223 7.19 3.74 -0.41
N ALA A 224 7.54 4.43 0.70
CA ALA A 224 6.59 5.18 1.49
C ALA A 224 5.88 6.26 0.67
N VAL A 225 6.62 7.07 -0.09
CA VAL A 225 6.05 8.12 -0.95
C VAL A 225 5.24 7.54 -2.11
N ALA A 226 5.64 6.39 -2.65
CA ALA A 226 4.91 5.74 -3.76
C ALA A 226 3.51 5.25 -3.31
N LEU A 227 3.40 4.66 -2.12
CA LEU A 227 2.18 3.98 -1.66
C LEU A 227 1.31 4.79 -0.71
N ALA A 228 1.90 5.59 0.19
CA ALA A 228 1.14 6.16 1.29
C ALA A 228 0.52 7.53 0.96
N ASP A 229 -0.65 7.82 1.54
CA ASP A 229 -1.24 9.17 1.53
C ASP A 229 -0.53 10.08 2.52
N ARG A 230 0.17 9.47 3.50
CA ARG A 230 0.83 10.15 4.60
C ARG A 230 2.03 9.36 5.10
N VAL A 231 3.14 10.03 5.34
CA VAL A 231 4.38 9.42 5.82
C VAL A 231 4.69 9.95 7.21
N ILE A 232 4.87 9.04 8.15
CA ILE A 232 5.21 9.30 9.54
C ILE A 232 6.66 8.89 9.77
N LEU A 233 7.48 9.80 10.27
CA LEU A 233 8.85 9.50 10.69
C LEU A 233 8.88 9.27 12.19
N ILE A 234 9.43 8.14 12.62
CA ILE A 234 9.75 7.86 14.02
C ILE A 234 11.26 8.05 14.23
N GLU A 235 11.62 8.95 15.15
CA GLU A 235 12.97 9.17 15.65
C GLU A 235 12.99 8.96 17.15
N ASP A 236 13.97 8.24 17.66
CA ASP A 236 14.16 7.99 19.11
C ASP A 236 12.90 7.59 19.87
N GLY A 237 12.03 6.82 19.20
CA GLY A 237 10.79 6.34 19.78
C GLY A 237 9.63 7.33 19.77
N ALA A 238 9.78 8.51 19.18
CA ALA A 238 8.72 9.51 19.06
C ALA A 238 8.42 9.84 17.58
N ILE A 239 7.19 10.28 17.30
CA ILE A 239 6.82 10.82 15.98
C ILE A 239 7.50 12.18 15.83
N ALA A 240 8.43 12.28 14.86
CA ALA A 240 9.21 13.47 14.57
C ALA A 240 8.71 14.24 13.34
N LEU A 241 8.05 13.55 12.40
CA LEU A 241 7.47 14.15 11.21
C LEU A 241 6.15 13.45 10.88
N ASP A 242 5.22 14.23 10.37
CA ASP A 242 3.92 13.78 9.87
C ASP A 242 3.63 14.55 8.57
N GLU A 243 3.93 13.92 7.44
CA GLU A 243 3.93 14.55 6.12
C GLU A 243 2.86 13.95 5.23
N ARG A 244 1.96 14.76 4.69
CA ARG A 244 1.01 14.37 3.66
C ARG A 244 1.69 14.27 2.30
N VAL A 245 1.28 13.30 1.50
CA VAL A 245 1.76 13.10 0.12
C VAL A 245 0.64 13.50 -0.85
N PRO A 246 0.55 14.79 -1.25
CA PRO A 246 -0.54 15.33 -2.06
C PRO A 246 -0.35 15.02 -3.55
N LEU A 247 0.03 13.79 -3.88
CA LEU A 247 0.24 13.33 -5.25
C LEU A 247 -0.92 12.44 -5.70
N ALA A 248 -1.45 12.74 -6.88
CA ALA A 248 -2.45 11.88 -7.52
C ALA A 248 -1.85 10.49 -7.83
N ARG A 249 -2.69 9.47 -7.86
CA ARG A 249 -2.30 8.09 -8.21
C ARG A 249 -2.74 7.75 -9.64
N PRO A 250 -2.00 6.98 -10.43
CA PRO A 250 -0.71 6.37 -10.08
C PRO A 250 0.43 7.40 -10.01
N ARG A 251 1.34 7.23 -9.05
CA ARG A 251 2.45 8.13 -8.84
C ARG A 251 3.65 7.76 -9.72
N SER A 252 4.19 8.74 -10.43
CA SER A 252 5.40 8.56 -11.22
C SER A 252 6.64 8.93 -10.39
N ARG A 253 7.57 7.99 -10.28
CA ARG A 253 8.86 8.21 -9.59
C ARG A 253 9.74 9.24 -10.30
N GLY A 254 9.47 9.51 -11.59
CA GLY A 254 10.16 10.54 -12.36
C GLY A 254 9.58 11.94 -12.19
N ASP A 255 8.51 12.11 -11.42
CA ASP A 255 7.89 13.41 -11.17
C ASP A 255 8.76 14.25 -10.22
N ALA A 256 8.97 15.53 -10.56
CA ALA A 256 9.77 16.44 -9.75
C ALA A 256 9.18 16.65 -8.34
N THR A 257 7.85 16.64 -8.22
CA THR A 257 7.17 16.78 -6.93
C THR A 257 7.35 15.52 -6.08
N PHE A 258 7.33 14.34 -6.70
CA PHE A 258 7.66 13.08 -6.02
C PHE A 258 9.07 13.13 -5.46
N ALA A 259 10.06 13.48 -6.30
CA ALA A 259 11.46 13.58 -5.90
C ALA A 259 11.69 14.63 -4.80
N ALA A 260 10.96 15.75 -4.82
CA ALA A 260 11.04 16.79 -3.80
C ALA A 260 10.52 16.32 -2.43
N ILE A 261 9.41 15.57 -2.40
CA ILE A 261 8.84 14.99 -1.17
C ILE A 261 9.78 13.90 -0.63
N GLU A 262 10.22 12.98 -1.50
CA GLU A 262 11.17 11.92 -1.15
C GLU A 262 12.43 12.51 -0.52
N LYS A 263 13.04 13.50 -1.18
CA LYS A 263 14.24 14.18 -0.69
C LYS A 263 14.02 14.82 0.68
N ARG A 264 12.92 15.54 0.89
CA ARG A 264 12.61 16.21 2.17
C ARG A 264 12.50 15.21 3.32
N ILE A 265 11.80 14.09 3.10
CA ILE A 265 11.68 13.03 4.10
C ILE A 265 13.03 12.35 4.34
N LEU A 266 13.77 12.06 3.25
CA LEU A 266 15.08 11.42 3.34
C LEU A 266 16.12 12.30 4.08
N ASP A 267 16.17 13.59 3.77
CA ASP A 267 17.05 14.56 4.44
C ASP A 267 16.75 14.56 5.96
N ARG A 268 15.48 14.47 6.34
CA ARG A 268 15.08 14.39 7.74
C ARG A 268 15.50 13.06 8.38
N VAL A 269 15.26 11.91 7.70
CA VAL A 269 15.68 10.57 8.19
C VAL A 269 17.19 10.51 8.40
N LEU A 270 17.96 11.13 7.51
CA LEU A 270 19.43 11.19 7.59
C LEU A 270 19.93 12.24 8.57
N GLN A 271 19.05 13.12 9.09
CA GLN A 271 19.39 14.24 9.96
C GLN A 271 20.42 15.18 9.29
N ILE A 272 20.31 15.34 7.96
CA ILE A 272 21.14 16.30 7.23
C ILE A 272 20.72 17.70 7.69
N PRO A 273 21.65 18.53 8.22
CA PRO A 273 21.33 19.90 8.59
C PRO A 273 20.75 20.61 7.37
N GLU A 274 19.68 21.40 7.56
CA GLU A 274 19.29 22.37 6.54
C GLU A 274 20.45 23.33 6.37
N VAL A 275 21.23 23.11 5.31
CA VAL A 275 22.20 24.12 4.89
C VAL A 275 21.35 25.31 4.49
N GLU A 276 21.41 26.37 5.26
CA GLU A 276 20.88 27.67 4.87
C GLU A 276 21.23 27.86 3.40
N LYS A 277 20.25 28.12 2.56
CA LYS A 277 20.45 28.54 1.15
C LYS A 277 21.03 29.93 1.09
N SER A 278 22.16 30.13 1.80
CA SER A 278 22.99 31.28 1.76
C SER A 278 24.00 31.06 0.63
N SER A 279 23.70 31.68 -0.50
CA SER A 279 24.65 31.97 -1.58
C SER A 279 25.47 30.78 -2.09
N LEU A 280 24.88 30.03 -3.04
CA LEU A 280 25.74 29.43 -4.05
C LEU A 280 26.42 30.56 -4.81
N ASP A 281 27.63 30.91 -4.37
CA ASP A 281 28.56 31.72 -5.12
C ASP A 281 28.92 30.87 -6.38
N PRO A 282 28.64 31.33 -7.60
CA PRO A 282 28.89 30.56 -8.81
C PRO A 282 30.38 30.53 -9.21
N ALA A 283 31.29 30.89 -8.33
CA ALA A 283 32.73 30.88 -8.59
C ALA A 283 33.36 29.54 -8.19
N TRP A 284 33.06 28.46 -8.93
CA TRP A 284 33.96 27.33 -9.04
C TRP A 284 35.22 27.84 -9.78
N PRO A 285 36.43 27.83 -9.17
CA PRO A 285 37.63 28.24 -9.88
C PRO A 285 37.85 27.31 -11.09
N PRO A 286 38.22 27.84 -12.26
CA PRO A 286 38.50 27.01 -13.41
C PRO A 286 39.63 26.05 -13.07
N SER A 287 39.41 24.75 -13.26
CA SER A 287 40.43 23.70 -13.14
C SER A 287 41.67 24.12 -13.92
N PRO A 288 42.89 24.11 -13.32
CA PRO A 288 44.10 24.27 -14.09
C PRO A 288 44.19 23.08 -15.08
N ALA A 289 44.22 23.40 -16.36
CA ALA A 289 44.46 22.45 -17.41
C ALA A 289 45.86 21.84 -17.25
N HIS A 290 45.96 20.73 -16.56
CA HIS A 290 47.13 19.89 -16.59
C HIS A 290 47.21 19.22 -17.97
N ALA A 291 48.06 19.80 -18.81
CA ALA A 291 48.54 19.19 -20.05
C ALA A 291 49.19 17.84 -19.75
N LEU A 292 48.45 16.75 -19.96
CA LEU A 292 49.05 15.42 -20.05
C LEU A 292 49.89 15.36 -21.35
N ARG A 293 51.21 15.63 -21.23
CA ARG A 293 52.18 15.24 -22.26
C ARG A 293 52.35 13.72 -22.16
N TRP A 294 51.85 13.03 -23.13
CA TRP A 294 52.25 11.66 -23.43
C TRP A 294 53.64 11.70 -23.99
N ALA A 295 54.64 11.20 -23.27
CA ALA A 295 55.95 10.86 -23.81
C ALA A 295 55.91 9.43 -24.30
N ILE A 296 56.36 9.24 -25.53
CA ILE A 296 56.54 8.01 -26.27
C ILE A 296 57.51 7.07 -25.56
#